data_a3b63d9f4c67caf92a3cb88efdfe3680
#
_entry.id   a3b63d9f4c67caf92a3cb88efdfe3680
#
_cell.length_a   1.000
_cell.length_b   1.000
_cell.length_c   1.000
_cell.angle_alpha   90.00
_cell.angle_beta   90.00
_cell.angle_gamma   90.00
#
_symmetry.space_group_name_H-M   'P 1'
#
loop_
_entity.id
_entity.type
_entity.pdbx_description
1 polymer ?
#
loop_
_entity_poly.entity_id
_entity_poly.type
_entity_poly.pdbx_seq_one_letter_code
_entity_poly.pdbx_strand_id
1 'polypeptide(L)'
;MKNTFKTSVAALFVSCFFLASCSSTAHIEKDETANFSSYKTYAWEDRSDVKKDKNNQLVENQVKMAVDEQLQKNTGWRQVTDNPDLILSYDLMVDKSVNQRSDAVYSTPQVRTYYNRYTRRLVNIYYPSRFIGYDNYDVPVNEGTVSISMVDSKTDKTVWQGWTTDNIDSRKFKSSEAKTAV
;
A
#
# COMPACT_ATOMS: atom_id res chain seq x y z
N MET A 1 13.15 43.02 22.81
CA MET A 1 12.23 42.69 21.71
C MET A 1 12.84 41.88 20.55
N LYS A 2 14.18 41.72 20.43
CA LYS A 2 14.81 40.92 19.34
C LYS A 2 14.85 39.42 19.58
N ASN A 3 14.70 38.93 20.80
CA ASN A 3 14.81 37.47 21.10
C ASN A 3 13.47 36.74 21.02
N THR A 4 12.33 37.41 21.18
CA THR A 4 10.99 36.80 21.07
C THR A 4 10.61 36.46 19.64
N PHE A 5 11.14 37.23 18.66
CA PHE A 5 10.87 36.98 17.24
C PHE A 5 11.59 35.71 16.71
N LYS A 6 12.82 35.46 17.23
CA LYS A 6 13.60 34.26 16.84
C LYS A 6 13.01 32.95 17.40
N THR A 7 12.43 33.00 18.61
CA THR A 7 11.78 31.84 19.21
C THR A 7 10.46 31.50 18.54
N SER A 8 9.69 32.53 18.11
CA SER A 8 8.42 32.30 17.37
C SER A 8 8.62 31.71 16.00
N VAL A 9 9.68 32.09 15.26
CA VAL A 9 10.01 31.53 13.94
C VAL A 9 10.48 30.07 14.07
N ALA A 10 11.27 29.75 15.10
CA ALA A 10 11.73 28.38 15.36
C ALA A 10 10.56 27.44 15.73
N ALA A 11 9.59 27.93 16.51
CA ALA A 11 8.39 27.15 16.88
C ALA A 11 7.49 26.87 15.66
N LEU A 12 7.40 27.81 14.71
CA LEU A 12 6.62 27.63 13.48
C LEU A 12 7.25 26.59 12.55
N PHE A 13 8.58 26.52 12.48
CA PHE A 13 9.30 25.54 11.65
C PHE A 13 9.17 24.11 12.18
N VAL A 14 9.14 23.91 13.50
CA VAL A 14 8.95 22.59 14.12
C VAL A 14 7.53 22.07 13.91
N SER A 15 6.52 22.94 13.86
CA SER A 15 5.12 22.55 13.62
C SER A 15 4.84 22.02 12.22
N CYS A 16 5.64 22.39 11.21
CA CYS A 16 5.45 21.91 9.82
C CYS A 16 5.94 20.47 9.58
N PHE A 17 6.78 19.90 10.45
CA PHE A 17 7.32 18.55 10.26
C PHE A 17 6.35 17.42 10.62
N PHE A 18 5.24 17.71 11.31
CA PHE A 18 4.27 16.70 11.75
C PHE A 18 3.18 16.36 10.73
N LEU A 19 3.16 16.98 9.54
CA LEU A 19 2.10 16.79 8.54
C LEU A 19 2.47 15.82 7.41
N ALA A 20 3.62 15.14 7.47
CA ALA A 20 3.95 14.07 6.54
C ALA A 20 3.24 12.78 6.96
N SER A 21 1.90 12.78 6.95
CA SER A 21 1.09 11.56 7.05
C SER A 21 1.13 10.88 5.69
N CYS A 22 1.85 9.76 5.58
CA CYS A 22 1.65 8.82 4.48
C CYS A 22 0.22 8.28 4.59
N SER A 23 -0.69 8.78 3.77
CA SER A 23 -2.02 8.22 3.64
C SER A 23 -1.94 7.03 2.68
N SER A 24 -2.02 5.81 3.19
CA SER A 24 -2.44 4.68 2.36
C SER A 24 -3.90 4.91 1.94
N THR A 25 -4.21 4.63 0.68
CA THR A 25 -5.55 4.81 0.15
C THR A 25 -6.42 3.63 0.61
N ALA A 26 -7.07 3.79 1.77
CA ALA A 26 -8.08 2.84 2.23
C ALA A 26 -9.47 3.34 1.77
N HIS A 27 -10.26 2.44 1.22
CA HIS A 27 -11.66 2.68 0.87
C HIS A 27 -12.55 2.13 1.96
N ILE A 28 -13.54 2.91 2.37
CA ILE A 28 -14.48 2.53 3.43
C ILE A 28 -15.88 2.83 2.96
N GLU A 29 -16.75 1.84 3.12
CA GLU A 29 -18.19 1.96 2.94
C GLU A 29 -18.91 1.53 4.22
N LYS A 30 -19.97 2.24 4.60
CA LYS A 30 -20.77 1.94 5.77
C LYS A 30 -22.24 2.18 5.48
N ASP A 31 -23.10 1.37 6.09
CA ASP A 31 -24.54 1.60 6.09
C ASP A 31 -24.88 2.74 7.05
N GLU A 32 -25.32 3.87 6.50
CA GLU A 32 -25.73 5.05 7.27
C GLU A 32 -26.97 4.80 8.17
N THR A 33 -27.72 3.72 7.90
CA THR A 33 -28.90 3.33 8.70
C THR A 33 -28.54 2.43 9.87
N ALA A 34 -27.33 1.86 9.89
CA ALA A 34 -26.89 0.99 10.96
C ALA A 34 -26.54 1.77 12.24
N ASN A 35 -27.04 1.28 13.37
CA ASN A 35 -26.75 1.88 14.67
C ASN A 35 -25.51 1.25 15.30
N PHE A 36 -24.32 1.76 14.93
CA PHE A 36 -23.03 1.26 15.43
C PHE A 36 -22.89 1.35 16.97
N SER A 37 -23.58 2.26 17.62
CA SER A 37 -23.52 2.40 19.09
C SER A 37 -24.19 1.25 19.83
N SER A 38 -25.04 0.48 19.15
CA SER A 38 -25.71 -0.69 19.73
C SER A 38 -24.82 -1.93 19.78
N TYR A 39 -23.81 -2.02 18.93
CA TYR A 39 -22.90 -3.15 18.88
C TYR A 39 -21.87 -3.10 20.02
N LYS A 40 -21.60 -4.25 20.63
CA LYS A 40 -20.67 -4.41 21.75
C LYS A 40 -19.73 -5.60 21.57
N THR A 41 -20.14 -6.55 20.74
CA THR A 41 -19.44 -7.83 20.57
C THR A 41 -19.29 -8.18 19.11
N TYR A 42 -18.22 -8.91 18.80
CA TYR A 42 -18.00 -9.42 17.46
C TYR A 42 -17.35 -10.80 17.50
N ALA A 43 -17.45 -11.53 16.40
CA ALA A 43 -16.71 -12.77 16.16
C ALA A 43 -16.16 -12.75 14.73
N TRP A 44 -15.04 -13.43 14.53
CA TRP A 44 -14.55 -13.71 13.19
C TRP A 44 -15.32 -14.88 12.58
N GLU A 45 -15.61 -14.77 11.28
CA GLU A 45 -16.20 -15.86 10.50
C GLU A 45 -15.31 -17.11 10.58
N ASP A 46 -15.91 -18.27 10.85
CA ASP A 46 -15.21 -19.56 10.80
C ASP A 46 -15.16 -20.06 9.35
N ARG A 47 -13.98 -19.98 8.76
CA ARG A 47 -13.67 -20.45 7.40
C ARG A 47 -13.03 -21.84 7.40
N SER A 48 -13.53 -22.75 8.23
CA SER A 48 -13.00 -24.12 8.32
C SER A 48 -13.07 -24.88 6.99
N ASP A 49 -14.00 -24.53 6.09
CA ASP A 49 -14.26 -25.22 4.82
C ASP A 49 -13.41 -24.73 3.64
N VAL A 50 -12.72 -23.60 3.77
CA VAL A 50 -11.85 -23.08 2.71
C VAL A 50 -10.46 -23.68 2.87
N LYS A 51 -9.91 -24.30 1.81
CA LYS A 51 -8.52 -24.77 1.79
C LYS A 51 -7.61 -23.59 2.14
N LYS A 52 -7.16 -23.54 3.38
CA LYS A 52 -6.25 -22.51 3.87
C LYS A 52 -4.92 -22.65 3.14
N ASP A 53 -4.58 -21.69 2.32
CA ASP A 53 -3.24 -21.58 1.80
C ASP A 53 -2.31 -21.24 2.99
N LYS A 54 -1.40 -22.15 3.30
CA LYS A 54 -0.49 -21.99 4.46
C LYS A 54 0.33 -20.71 4.40
N ASN A 55 0.55 -20.18 3.20
CA ASN A 55 1.32 -18.94 3.01
C ASN A 55 0.52 -17.70 3.42
N ASN A 56 -0.81 -17.75 3.34
CA ASN A 56 -1.68 -16.61 3.66
C ASN A 56 -2.11 -16.59 5.13
N GLN A 57 -1.95 -17.72 5.85
CA GLN A 57 -2.40 -17.83 7.24
C GLN A 57 -1.67 -16.86 8.19
N LEU A 58 -0.38 -16.60 7.96
CA LEU A 58 0.38 -15.66 8.78
C LEU A 58 -0.13 -14.23 8.59
N VAL A 59 -0.39 -13.85 7.34
CA VAL A 59 -0.93 -12.52 6.99
C VAL A 59 -2.33 -12.35 7.58
N GLU A 60 -3.20 -13.34 7.41
CA GLU A 60 -4.55 -13.36 8.00
C GLU A 60 -4.50 -13.13 9.52
N ASN A 61 -3.64 -13.86 10.22
CA ASN A 61 -3.52 -13.68 11.66
C ASN A 61 -3.02 -12.29 12.05
N GLN A 62 -2.06 -11.73 11.31
CA GLN A 62 -1.56 -10.38 11.57
C GLN A 62 -2.65 -9.31 11.35
N VAL A 63 -3.44 -9.45 10.28
CA VAL A 63 -4.54 -8.53 10.01
C VAL A 63 -5.60 -8.64 11.10
N LYS A 64 -6.03 -9.87 11.46
CA LYS A 64 -7.01 -10.09 12.53
C LYS A 64 -6.56 -9.48 13.86
N MET A 65 -5.31 -9.70 14.26
CA MET A 65 -4.76 -9.10 15.47
C MET A 65 -4.76 -7.56 15.43
N ALA A 66 -4.42 -6.96 14.28
CA ALA A 66 -4.43 -5.51 14.13
C ALA A 66 -5.85 -4.93 14.23
N VAL A 67 -6.83 -5.60 13.61
CA VAL A 67 -8.24 -5.21 13.69
C VAL A 67 -8.77 -5.34 15.11
N ASP A 68 -8.50 -6.45 15.79
CA ASP A 68 -8.91 -6.69 17.17
C ASP A 68 -8.38 -5.61 18.10
N GLU A 69 -7.11 -5.24 17.96
CA GLU A 69 -6.48 -4.15 18.74
C GLU A 69 -7.20 -2.82 18.50
N GLN A 70 -7.51 -2.48 17.24
CA GLN A 70 -8.15 -1.22 16.90
C GLN A 70 -9.61 -1.17 17.35
N LEU A 71 -10.36 -2.25 17.17
CA LEU A 71 -11.76 -2.32 17.62
C LEU A 71 -11.84 -2.20 19.14
N GLN A 72 -11.01 -2.92 19.87
CA GLN A 72 -11.00 -2.85 21.33
C GLN A 72 -10.62 -1.45 21.82
N LYS A 73 -9.60 -0.83 21.21
CA LYS A 73 -9.08 0.48 21.62
C LYS A 73 -10.06 1.62 21.30
N ASN A 74 -10.66 1.61 20.11
CA ASN A 74 -11.43 2.76 19.61
C ASN A 74 -12.92 2.65 19.94
N THR A 75 -13.47 1.43 19.98
CA THR A 75 -14.91 1.22 20.23
C THR A 75 -15.21 0.54 21.54
N GLY A 76 -14.22 -0.11 22.16
CA GLY A 76 -14.40 -0.94 23.35
C GLY A 76 -15.16 -2.26 23.08
N TRP A 77 -15.31 -2.67 21.81
CA TRP A 77 -15.96 -3.93 21.46
C TRP A 77 -15.10 -5.11 21.87
N ARG A 78 -15.75 -6.23 22.17
CA ARG A 78 -15.11 -7.45 22.64
C ARG A 78 -15.35 -8.59 21.68
N GLN A 79 -14.32 -9.38 21.42
CA GLN A 79 -14.46 -10.63 20.70
C GLN A 79 -15.15 -11.67 21.59
N VAL A 80 -16.11 -12.38 21.02
CA VAL A 80 -16.85 -13.47 21.68
C VAL A 80 -16.94 -14.67 20.74
N THR A 81 -17.24 -15.84 21.30
CA THR A 81 -17.44 -17.08 20.52
C THR A 81 -18.91 -17.29 20.16
N ASP A 82 -19.80 -16.88 21.05
CA ASP A 82 -21.24 -17.17 20.94
C ASP A 82 -22.05 -15.88 20.86
N ASN A 83 -23.06 -15.88 20.01
CA ASN A 83 -24.02 -14.79 19.84
C ASN A 83 -23.35 -13.38 19.69
N PRO A 84 -22.43 -13.19 18.75
CA PRO A 84 -21.86 -11.89 18.50
C PRO A 84 -22.91 -10.93 17.93
N ASP A 85 -22.73 -9.63 18.15
CA ASP A 85 -23.54 -8.61 17.47
C ASP A 85 -23.11 -8.46 16.00
N LEU A 86 -21.80 -8.59 15.73
CA LEU A 86 -21.21 -8.49 14.40
C LEU A 86 -20.39 -9.73 14.06
N ILE A 87 -20.48 -10.16 12.81
CA ILE A 87 -19.58 -11.16 12.22
C ILE A 87 -18.59 -10.44 11.32
N LEU A 88 -17.31 -10.59 11.59
CA LEU A 88 -16.23 -10.05 10.79
C LEU A 88 -15.71 -11.09 9.80
N SER A 89 -15.58 -10.71 8.56
CA SER A 89 -14.89 -11.53 7.54
C SER A 89 -13.66 -10.82 7.01
N TYR A 90 -12.66 -11.60 6.66
CA TYR A 90 -11.40 -11.17 6.05
C TYR A 90 -11.27 -11.86 4.70
N ASP A 91 -10.91 -11.12 3.68
CA ASP A 91 -10.60 -11.68 2.38
C ASP A 91 -9.29 -11.07 1.82
N LEU A 92 -8.48 -11.92 1.21
CA LEU A 92 -7.25 -11.54 0.53
C LEU A 92 -7.33 -11.99 -0.91
N MET A 93 -7.48 -11.05 -1.82
CA MET A 93 -7.43 -11.29 -3.25
C MET A 93 -6.05 -10.88 -3.77
N VAL A 94 -5.43 -11.74 -4.56
CA VAL A 94 -4.15 -11.46 -5.20
C VAL A 94 -4.36 -11.52 -6.70
N ASP A 95 -4.28 -10.35 -7.33
CA ASP A 95 -4.38 -10.22 -8.77
C ASP A 95 -2.99 -10.04 -9.41
N LYS A 96 -2.81 -10.63 -10.57
CA LYS A 96 -1.63 -10.42 -11.39
C LYS A 96 -1.96 -9.31 -12.38
N SER A 97 -1.29 -8.19 -12.27
CA SER A 97 -1.39 -7.11 -13.21
C SER A 97 -0.05 -6.84 -13.90
N VAL A 98 -0.06 -5.96 -14.87
CA VAL A 98 1.13 -5.64 -15.66
C VAL A 98 1.26 -4.12 -15.71
N ASN A 99 2.37 -3.61 -15.17
CA ASN A 99 2.69 -2.19 -15.27
C ASN A 99 3.62 -1.93 -16.45
N GLN A 100 3.20 -1.10 -17.38
CA GLN A 100 4.06 -0.61 -18.46
C GLN A 100 5.08 0.38 -17.92
N ARG A 101 6.35 0.11 -18.18
CA ARG A 101 7.46 1.02 -17.90
C ARG A 101 8.11 1.47 -19.20
N SER A 102 8.64 2.68 -19.17
CA SER A 102 9.27 3.32 -20.32
C SER A 102 10.61 3.90 -19.88
N ASP A 103 11.68 3.32 -20.36
CA ASP A 103 13.04 3.76 -20.06
C ASP A 103 13.64 4.46 -21.28
N ALA A 104 14.32 5.60 -21.06
CA ALA A 104 15.00 6.32 -22.12
C ALA A 104 16.24 5.56 -22.58
N VAL A 105 16.31 5.27 -23.89
CA VAL A 105 17.41 4.54 -24.51
C VAL A 105 18.35 5.52 -25.21
N TYR A 106 19.62 5.35 -24.97
CA TYR A 106 20.69 6.16 -25.57
C TYR A 106 21.62 5.31 -26.40
N SER A 107 22.13 5.88 -27.49
CA SER A 107 23.17 5.23 -28.29
C SER A 107 24.48 5.09 -27.50
N THR A 108 25.25 4.05 -27.78
CA THR A 108 26.63 3.98 -27.29
C THR A 108 27.49 5.06 -27.91
N PRO A 109 28.33 5.75 -27.13
CA PRO A 109 29.29 6.67 -27.68
C PRO A 109 30.32 5.92 -28.54
N GLN A 110 30.74 6.52 -29.64
CA GLN A 110 31.66 5.91 -30.57
C GLN A 110 32.79 6.88 -30.91
N VAL A 111 33.99 6.32 -31.13
CA VAL A 111 35.13 7.07 -31.67
C VAL A 111 35.44 6.50 -33.04
N ARG A 112 35.51 7.39 -34.03
CA ARG A 112 35.97 7.02 -35.38
C ARG A 112 37.27 7.73 -35.67
N THR A 113 38.27 6.98 -36.11
CA THR A 113 39.56 7.48 -36.52
C THR A 113 39.58 7.61 -38.04
N TYR A 114 39.97 8.75 -38.54
CA TYR A 114 40.22 8.95 -39.98
C TYR A 114 41.58 9.56 -40.21
N TYR A 115 42.14 9.30 -41.41
CA TYR A 115 43.44 9.86 -41.84
C TYR A 115 43.20 11.17 -42.60
N ASN A 116 43.73 12.27 -42.04
CA ASN A 116 43.71 13.57 -42.72
C ASN A 116 44.87 13.68 -43.69
N ARG A 117 44.56 13.68 -44.98
CA ARG A 117 45.59 13.73 -46.07
C ARG A 117 46.39 15.02 -46.10
N TYR A 118 45.84 16.14 -45.63
CA TYR A 118 46.48 17.46 -45.66
C TYR A 118 47.49 17.60 -44.52
N THR A 119 47.13 17.14 -43.32
CA THR A 119 48.02 17.21 -42.14
C THR A 119 48.86 15.96 -41.95
N ARG A 120 48.61 14.89 -42.73
CA ARG A 120 49.22 13.56 -42.63
C ARG A 120 49.11 12.97 -41.21
N ARG A 121 47.99 13.21 -40.52
CA ARG A 121 47.75 12.72 -39.15
C ARG A 121 46.47 11.95 -39.06
N LEU A 122 46.43 11.02 -38.10
CA LEU A 122 45.21 10.35 -37.67
C LEU A 122 44.44 11.27 -36.73
N VAL A 123 43.18 11.47 -37.00
CA VAL A 123 42.26 12.31 -36.20
C VAL A 123 41.14 11.47 -35.69
N ASN A 124 40.85 11.59 -34.42
CA ASN A 124 39.73 10.90 -33.77
C ASN A 124 38.52 11.83 -33.68
N ILE A 125 37.38 11.38 -34.20
CA ILE A 125 36.12 12.06 -34.04
C ILE A 125 35.31 11.29 -33.00
N TYR A 126 34.95 11.99 -31.94
CA TYR A 126 34.06 11.46 -30.88
C TYR A 126 32.63 11.75 -31.20
N TYR A 127 31.82 10.71 -31.23
CA TYR A 127 30.36 10.76 -31.33
C TYR A 127 29.78 10.49 -29.97
N PRO A 128 29.22 11.51 -29.29
CA PRO A 128 28.62 11.35 -27.98
C PRO A 128 27.34 10.47 -28.04
N SER A 129 26.98 9.91 -26.92
CA SER A 129 25.70 9.24 -26.74
C SER A 129 24.54 10.18 -27.07
N ARG A 130 23.58 9.71 -27.83
CA ARG A 130 22.37 10.45 -28.22
C ARG A 130 21.13 9.67 -27.83
N PHE A 131 20.10 10.37 -27.42
CA PHE A 131 18.80 9.78 -27.21
C PHE A 131 18.27 9.17 -28.52
N ILE A 132 17.84 7.91 -28.50
CA ILE A 132 17.31 7.18 -29.65
C ILE A 132 15.85 6.77 -29.51
N GLY A 133 15.25 6.91 -28.34
CA GLY A 133 13.86 6.60 -28.11
C GLY A 133 13.58 6.08 -26.70
N TYR A 134 12.44 5.50 -26.56
CA TYR A 134 12.01 4.83 -25.32
C TYR A 134 11.87 3.33 -25.57
N ASP A 135 12.35 2.54 -24.64
CA ASP A 135 12.08 1.11 -24.57
C ASP A 135 10.90 0.89 -23.61
N ASN A 136 9.80 0.39 -24.17
CA ASN A 136 8.58 0.11 -23.41
C ASN A 136 8.55 -1.37 -23.09
N TYR A 137 8.51 -1.70 -21.83
CA TYR A 137 8.44 -3.09 -21.37
C TYR A 137 7.42 -3.26 -20.26
N ASP A 138 6.85 -4.46 -20.23
CA ASP A 138 5.84 -4.84 -19.25
C ASP A 138 6.50 -5.47 -18.03
N VAL A 139 6.24 -4.90 -16.85
CA VAL A 139 6.70 -5.46 -15.57
C VAL A 139 5.52 -6.13 -14.88
N PRO A 140 5.56 -7.46 -14.69
CA PRO A 140 4.51 -8.13 -13.94
C PRO A 140 4.56 -7.65 -12.48
N VAL A 141 3.41 -7.24 -11.97
CA VAL A 141 3.19 -6.85 -10.57
C VAL A 141 2.06 -7.70 -10.00
N ASN A 142 2.18 -8.06 -8.74
CA ASN A 142 1.08 -8.68 -8.02
C ASN A 142 0.45 -7.62 -7.13
N GLU A 143 -0.84 -7.38 -7.32
CA GLU A 143 -1.62 -6.50 -6.49
C GLU A 143 -2.41 -7.33 -5.48
N GLY A 144 -2.29 -7.01 -4.22
CA GLY A 144 -3.04 -7.63 -3.14
C GLY A 144 -4.10 -6.68 -2.62
N THR A 145 -5.34 -7.11 -2.65
CA THR A 145 -6.45 -6.41 -2.02
C THR A 145 -6.82 -7.14 -0.74
N VAL A 146 -6.68 -6.45 0.38
CA VAL A 146 -7.19 -6.90 1.68
C VAL A 146 -8.53 -6.23 1.90
N SER A 147 -9.57 -7.02 2.16
CA SER A 147 -10.89 -6.52 2.51
C SER A 147 -11.36 -7.09 3.85
N ILE A 148 -12.04 -6.24 4.61
CA ILE A 148 -12.67 -6.59 5.87
C ILE A 148 -14.13 -6.15 5.77
N SER A 149 -15.05 -7.05 6.10
CA SER A 149 -16.48 -6.75 6.14
C SER A 149 -17.05 -7.05 7.53
N MET A 150 -18.00 -6.24 7.93
CA MET A 150 -18.77 -6.44 9.17
C MET A 150 -20.24 -6.65 8.83
N VAL A 151 -20.77 -7.76 9.25
CA VAL A 151 -22.16 -8.19 9.02
C VAL A 151 -22.90 -8.20 10.34
N ASP A 152 -24.06 -7.57 10.39
CA ASP A 152 -24.95 -7.63 11.54
C ASP A 152 -25.50 -9.06 11.67
N SER A 153 -25.24 -9.72 12.81
CA SER A 153 -25.58 -11.15 13.01
C SER A 153 -27.06 -11.42 13.10
N LYS A 154 -27.90 -10.40 13.31
CA LYS A 154 -29.37 -10.55 13.43
C LYS A 154 -30.09 -10.34 12.11
N THR A 155 -29.52 -9.47 11.26
CA THR A 155 -30.15 -9.07 9.99
C THR A 155 -29.48 -9.64 8.77
N ASP A 156 -28.28 -10.24 8.93
CA ASP A 156 -27.40 -10.74 7.86
C ASP A 156 -27.03 -9.66 6.82
N LYS A 157 -27.08 -8.38 7.23
CA LYS A 157 -26.72 -7.27 6.37
C LYS A 157 -25.28 -6.82 6.62
N THR A 158 -24.53 -6.58 5.55
CA THR A 158 -23.25 -5.91 5.65
C THR A 158 -23.49 -4.46 6.09
N VAL A 159 -22.92 -4.09 7.24
CA VAL A 159 -23.07 -2.75 7.82
C VAL A 159 -21.82 -1.89 7.63
N TRP A 160 -20.69 -2.53 7.39
CA TRP A 160 -19.43 -1.84 7.13
C TRP A 160 -18.50 -2.72 6.28
N GLN A 161 -17.77 -2.09 5.38
CA GLN A 161 -16.73 -2.73 4.59
C GLN A 161 -15.58 -1.77 4.37
N GLY A 162 -14.35 -2.26 4.51
CA GLY A 162 -13.15 -1.53 4.21
C GLY A 162 -12.20 -2.39 3.39
N TRP A 163 -11.51 -1.78 2.41
CA TRP A 163 -10.49 -2.46 1.62
C TRP A 163 -9.35 -1.54 1.26
N THR A 164 -8.19 -2.14 1.08
CA THR A 164 -7.00 -1.47 0.56
C THR A 164 -6.32 -2.38 -0.44
N THR A 165 -5.77 -1.77 -1.49
CA THR A 165 -5.01 -2.47 -2.53
C THR A 165 -3.59 -1.94 -2.54
N ASP A 166 -2.62 -2.84 -2.52
CA ASP A 166 -1.21 -2.49 -2.62
C ASP A 166 -0.46 -3.50 -3.49
N ASN A 167 0.68 -3.07 -4.04
CA ASN A 167 1.56 -3.95 -4.78
C ASN A 167 2.26 -4.92 -3.84
N ILE A 168 1.98 -6.21 -4.01
CA ILE A 168 2.67 -7.26 -3.26
C ILE A 168 3.99 -7.57 -3.98
N ASP A 169 5.08 -6.94 -3.53
CA ASP A 169 6.39 -7.51 -3.80
C ASP A 169 6.56 -8.70 -2.85
N SER A 170 6.57 -9.91 -3.40
CA SER A 170 6.62 -11.19 -2.68
C SER A 170 7.76 -11.31 -1.66
N ARG A 171 8.66 -10.33 -1.63
CA ARG A 171 9.81 -10.24 -0.73
C ARG A 171 9.67 -9.24 0.41
N LYS A 172 8.58 -8.41 0.45
CA LYS A 172 8.52 -7.24 1.34
C LYS A 172 7.18 -6.98 2.02
N PHE A 173 6.31 -7.95 2.14
CA PHE A 173 5.11 -7.73 2.95
C PHE A 173 5.51 -7.47 4.40
N LYS A 174 5.58 -6.19 4.77
CA LYS A 174 5.91 -5.76 6.13
C LYS A 174 4.63 -5.61 6.93
N SER A 175 4.65 -6.10 8.16
CA SER A 175 3.56 -5.96 9.14
C SER A 175 3.12 -4.49 9.40
N SER A 176 3.93 -3.51 8.99
CA SER A 176 3.58 -2.09 9.04
C SER A 176 2.46 -1.71 8.08
N GLU A 177 2.33 -2.38 6.93
CA GLU A 177 1.31 -2.10 5.91
C GLU A 177 -0.07 -2.59 6.35
N ALA A 178 -0.12 -3.73 7.05
CA ALA A 178 -1.35 -4.22 7.66
C ALA A 178 -1.93 -3.28 8.73
N LYS A 179 -1.08 -2.55 9.46
CA LYS A 179 -1.51 -1.59 10.49
C LYS A 179 -2.06 -0.29 9.91
N THR A 180 -1.70 0.06 8.70
CA THR A 180 -2.13 1.31 8.05
C THR A 180 -3.49 1.15 7.34
N ALA A 181 -3.90 -0.10 7.06
CA ALA A 181 -5.15 -0.42 6.39
C ALA A 181 -6.35 -0.51 7.36
N VAL A 182 -6.13 -0.41 8.66
CA VAL A 182 -7.13 -0.47 9.75
C VAL A 182 -7.08 0.81 10.57
#